data_7880d3017a20f1bfa6f18222a1eb3f50
#
_entry.id   7880d3017a20f1bfa6f18222a1eb3f50
#
_cell.length_a   1.000
_cell.length_b   1.000
_cell.length_c   1.000
_cell.angle_alpha   90.00
_cell.angle_beta   90.00
_cell.angle_gamma   90.00
#
_symmetry.space_group_name_H-M   'P 1'
#
loop_
_entity.id
_entity.type
_entity.pdbx_description
1 polymer ?
#
loop_
_entity_poly.entity_id
_entity_poly.type
_entity_poly.pdbx_seq_one_letter_code
_entity_poly.pdbx_strand_id
1 'polypeptide(L)'
;RRTARLGGDVAALVDEIARQHVATRLARVATHVTRLPRWEHVTLPDDIKDSVRELVGRARWQRTVYEDWGMGRTITSARGLTALFYGPPGTGKTLVAGLVARELGLELWRIDLARVMSKWLGETEKNLSEVFDAAEEGQIMLLFDEADSLFAKRTEVKSSNDRYANLEVNYLLQRLDAFEGVAVLTTNLEGSVDEAFKRRLSMRLYFPFPDEEMRAQLWAAHVPHELPVEGRLDFVDLARRFPMSGGYIRNSALRAAFLAAQEQRPLSHDHLVRAVLLEYREVGKLATTGRMQ
;
A
#
# COMPACT_ATOMS: atom_id res chain seq x y z
N ARG A 1 -29.97 18.40 -28.63
CA ARG A 1 -28.59 17.85 -28.79
C ARG A 1 -27.47 18.80 -28.34
N ARG A 2 -27.66 20.15 -28.37
CA ARG A 2 -26.68 21.15 -27.86
C ARG A 2 -26.70 21.31 -26.35
N THR A 3 -27.86 21.22 -25.70
CA THR A 3 -28.01 21.33 -24.25
C THR A 3 -27.39 20.13 -23.48
N ALA A 4 -27.38 18.91 -24.06
CA ALA A 4 -26.75 17.75 -23.46
C ALA A 4 -25.20 17.82 -23.49
N ARG A 5 -24.60 18.52 -24.47
CA ARG A 5 -23.13 18.72 -24.52
C ARG A 5 -22.65 19.77 -23.53
N LEU A 6 -23.44 20.86 -23.32
CA LEU A 6 -23.11 21.90 -22.33
C LEU A 6 -23.19 21.35 -20.88
N GLY A 7 -24.13 20.46 -20.59
CA GLY A 7 -24.26 19.85 -19.26
C GLY A 7 -23.09 18.90 -18.92
N GLY A 8 -22.55 18.17 -19.90
CA GLY A 8 -21.38 17.31 -19.71
C GLY A 8 -20.09 18.11 -19.45
N ASP A 9 -19.89 19.20 -20.13
CA ASP A 9 -18.73 20.10 -19.94
C ASP A 9 -18.72 20.77 -18.57
N VAL A 10 -19.89 21.20 -18.08
CA VAL A 10 -20.02 21.85 -16.77
C VAL A 10 -19.79 20.86 -15.64
N ALA A 11 -20.33 19.64 -15.73
CA ALA A 11 -20.11 18.61 -14.73
C ALA A 11 -18.62 18.22 -14.64
N ALA A 12 -17.96 18.02 -15.77
CA ALA A 12 -16.53 17.71 -15.81
C ALA A 12 -15.67 18.86 -15.23
N LEU A 13 -16.06 20.11 -15.47
CA LEU A 13 -15.37 21.28 -14.90
C LEU A 13 -15.57 21.37 -13.38
N VAL A 14 -16.76 21.09 -12.89
CA VAL A 14 -17.06 21.07 -11.44
C VAL A 14 -16.25 19.98 -10.76
N ASP A 15 -16.19 18.76 -11.34
CA ASP A 15 -15.39 17.66 -10.83
C ASP A 15 -13.89 18.00 -10.81
N GLU A 16 -13.40 18.68 -11.83
CA GLU A 16 -12.00 19.10 -11.89
C GLU A 16 -11.66 20.15 -10.82
N ILE A 17 -12.53 21.15 -10.65
CA ILE A 17 -12.36 22.19 -9.60
C ILE A 17 -12.42 21.55 -8.21
N ALA A 18 -13.33 20.60 -7.97
CA ALA A 18 -13.44 19.88 -6.72
C ALA A 18 -12.14 19.09 -6.43
N ARG A 19 -11.63 18.36 -7.42
CA ARG A 19 -10.34 17.63 -7.30
C ARG A 19 -9.18 18.57 -6.99
N GLN A 20 -9.06 19.69 -7.67
CA GLN A 20 -8.00 20.66 -7.41
C GLN A 20 -8.10 21.29 -6.01
N HIS A 21 -9.32 21.55 -5.54
CA HIS A 21 -9.54 22.05 -4.19
C HIS A 21 -9.09 21.03 -3.13
N VAL A 22 -9.50 19.78 -3.28
CA VAL A 22 -9.12 18.67 -2.40
C VAL A 22 -7.60 18.45 -2.44
N ALA A 23 -6.99 18.42 -3.63
CA ALA A 23 -5.55 18.28 -3.79
C ALA A 23 -4.77 19.38 -3.04
N THR A 24 -5.25 20.61 -3.08
CA THR A 24 -4.62 21.75 -2.38
C THR A 24 -4.69 21.57 -0.85
N ARG A 25 -5.80 21.08 -0.32
CA ARG A 25 -5.97 20.79 1.12
C ARG A 25 -5.03 19.66 1.58
N LEU A 26 -4.93 18.59 0.81
CA LEU A 26 -4.14 17.40 1.14
C LEU A 26 -2.63 17.58 0.93
N ALA A 27 -2.20 18.49 0.06
CA ALA A 27 -0.79 18.64 -0.35
C ALA A 27 0.20 18.88 0.82
N ARG A 28 -0.28 19.36 1.96
CA ARG A 28 0.55 19.62 3.15
C ARG A 28 0.93 18.34 3.89
N VAL A 29 0.03 17.36 3.92
CA VAL A 29 0.11 16.17 4.79
C VAL A 29 0.03 14.86 4.02
N ALA A 30 -0.19 14.91 2.72
CA ALA A 30 -0.35 13.73 1.87
C ALA A 30 0.35 13.90 0.52
N THR A 31 0.61 12.78 -0.14
CA THR A 31 1.19 12.72 -1.49
C THR A 31 0.25 11.96 -2.40
N HIS A 32 -0.12 12.55 -3.54
CA HIS A 32 -0.91 11.89 -4.56
C HIS A 32 -0.10 10.80 -5.27
N VAL A 33 -0.61 9.57 -5.29
CA VAL A 33 0.00 8.43 -5.96
C VAL A 33 -0.58 8.31 -7.37
N THR A 34 0.14 8.82 -8.36
CA THR A 34 -0.33 8.90 -9.76
C THR A 34 -0.15 7.61 -10.55
N ARG A 35 0.83 6.78 -10.18
CA ARG A 35 1.14 5.53 -10.89
C ARG A 35 0.51 4.36 -10.13
N LEU A 36 -0.69 3.97 -10.54
CA LEU A 36 -1.41 2.85 -9.96
C LEU A 36 -1.14 1.58 -10.79
N PRO A 37 -0.76 0.45 -10.15
CA PRO A 37 -0.50 -0.81 -10.84
C PRO A 37 -1.78 -1.42 -11.41
N ARG A 38 -1.62 -2.38 -12.32
CA ARG A 38 -2.68 -3.26 -12.81
C ARG A 38 -2.47 -4.66 -12.29
N TRP A 39 -3.47 -5.53 -12.37
CA TRP A 39 -3.37 -6.93 -11.97
C TRP A 39 -2.19 -7.66 -12.63
N GLU A 40 -1.92 -7.36 -13.90
CA GLU A 40 -0.80 -7.94 -14.67
C GLU A 40 0.59 -7.61 -14.11
N HIS A 41 0.69 -6.53 -13.30
CA HIS A 41 1.94 -6.11 -12.67
C HIS A 41 2.10 -6.61 -11.23
N VAL A 42 1.14 -7.42 -10.75
CA VAL A 42 1.11 -7.82 -9.33
C VAL A 42 1.12 -9.34 -9.23
N THR A 43 2.20 -9.89 -8.68
CA THR A 43 2.34 -11.30 -8.40
C THR A 43 2.01 -11.56 -6.94
N LEU A 44 0.95 -12.30 -6.67
CA LEU A 44 0.43 -12.61 -5.33
C LEU A 44 -0.03 -14.06 -5.25
N PRO A 45 -0.03 -14.69 -4.06
CA PRO A 45 -0.75 -15.92 -3.78
C PRO A 45 -2.24 -15.78 -4.11
N ASP A 46 -2.90 -16.87 -4.49
CA ASP A 46 -4.29 -16.83 -4.94
C ASP A 46 -5.26 -16.45 -3.82
N ASP A 47 -5.00 -16.89 -2.59
CA ASP A 47 -5.78 -16.50 -1.41
C ASP A 47 -5.73 -14.99 -1.13
N ILE A 48 -4.59 -14.35 -1.37
CA ILE A 48 -4.45 -12.90 -1.26
C ILE A 48 -5.18 -12.21 -2.42
N LYS A 49 -5.09 -12.75 -3.65
CA LYS A 49 -5.86 -12.20 -4.79
C LYS A 49 -7.36 -12.22 -4.51
N ASP A 50 -7.86 -13.33 -3.95
CA ASP A 50 -9.28 -13.46 -3.61
C ASP A 50 -9.69 -12.49 -2.50
N SER A 51 -8.85 -12.33 -1.48
CA SER A 51 -9.06 -11.33 -0.42
C SER A 51 -9.09 -9.89 -0.97
N VAL A 52 -8.22 -9.57 -1.94
CA VAL A 52 -8.21 -8.26 -2.61
C VAL A 52 -9.48 -8.07 -3.44
N ARG A 53 -9.92 -9.10 -4.16
CA ARG A 53 -11.19 -9.05 -4.91
C ARG A 53 -12.40 -8.86 -3.99
N GLU A 54 -12.40 -9.55 -2.84
CA GLU A 54 -13.43 -9.37 -1.81
C GLU A 54 -13.44 -7.91 -1.31
N LEU A 55 -12.28 -7.34 -1.00
CA LEU A 55 -12.16 -5.95 -0.55
C LEU A 55 -12.74 -4.98 -1.58
N VAL A 56 -12.36 -5.13 -2.86
CA VAL A 56 -12.91 -4.33 -3.96
C VAL A 56 -14.43 -4.55 -4.10
N GLY A 57 -14.89 -5.78 -3.97
CA GLY A 57 -16.31 -6.12 -4.00
C GLY A 57 -17.09 -5.43 -2.87
N ARG A 58 -16.59 -5.47 -1.63
CA ARG A 58 -17.21 -4.79 -0.48
C ARG A 58 -17.36 -3.29 -0.70
N ALA A 59 -16.31 -2.61 -1.19
CA ALA A 59 -16.38 -1.19 -1.50
C ALA A 59 -17.39 -0.89 -2.62
N ARG A 60 -17.39 -1.69 -3.69
CA ARG A 60 -18.25 -1.48 -4.87
C ARG A 60 -19.74 -1.69 -4.57
N TRP A 61 -20.05 -2.69 -3.75
CA TRP A 61 -21.43 -3.08 -3.45
C TRP A 61 -21.93 -2.58 -2.10
N GLN A 62 -21.18 -1.70 -1.44
CA GLN A 62 -21.49 -1.15 -0.14
C GLN A 62 -22.91 -0.56 -0.10
N ARG A 63 -23.24 0.32 -1.04
CA ARG A 63 -24.56 0.96 -1.12
C ARG A 63 -25.68 -0.08 -1.27
N THR A 64 -25.54 -0.99 -2.21
CA THR A 64 -26.55 -2.04 -2.45
C THR A 64 -26.81 -2.87 -1.18
N VAL A 65 -25.75 -3.29 -0.48
CA VAL A 65 -25.90 -4.12 0.72
C VAL A 65 -26.49 -3.33 1.88
N TYR A 66 -26.00 -2.12 2.15
CA TYR A 66 -26.45 -1.35 3.30
C TYR A 66 -27.80 -0.65 3.08
N GLU A 67 -28.06 -0.12 1.89
CA GLU A 67 -29.26 0.64 1.58
C GLU A 67 -30.33 -0.23 0.94
N ASP A 68 -30.08 -0.81 -0.25
CA ASP A 68 -31.10 -1.52 -1.04
C ASP A 68 -31.54 -2.82 -0.36
N TRP A 69 -30.60 -3.59 0.23
CA TRP A 69 -30.89 -4.82 0.97
C TRP A 69 -31.21 -4.58 2.44
N GLY A 70 -31.01 -3.36 2.94
CA GLY A 70 -31.41 -2.94 4.27
C GLY A 70 -30.53 -3.42 5.43
N MET A 71 -29.33 -3.96 5.16
CA MET A 71 -28.39 -4.37 6.21
C MET A 71 -27.98 -3.21 7.13
N GLY A 72 -27.98 -1.98 6.63
CA GLY A 72 -27.72 -0.78 7.41
C GLY A 72 -28.74 -0.49 8.52
N ARG A 73 -29.88 -1.18 8.55
CA ARG A 73 -30.87 -1.07 9.65
C ARG A 73 -30.48 -1.88 10.88
N THR A 74 -29.67 -2.93 10.67
CA THR A 74 -29.24 -3.84 11.74
C THR A 74 -27.80 -3.58 12.17
N ILE A 75 -27.00 -2.93 11.32
CA ILE A 75 -25.60 -2.62 11.56
C ILE A 75 -25.48 -1.12 11.84
N THR A 76 -25.15 -0.78 13.08
CA THR A 76 -25.03 0.63 13.54
C THR A 76 -23.57 1.15 13.50
N SER A 77 -22.60 0.27 13.18
CA SER A 77 -21.19 0.64 13.04
C SER A 77 -20.93 1.39 11.73
N ALA A 78 -19.78 2.07 11.64
CA ALA A 78 -19.35 2.77 10.44
C ALA A 78 -19.48 1.91 9.18
N ARG A 79 -19.92 2.54 8.11
CA ARG A 79 -20.14 1.88 6.81
C ARG A 79 -18.88 1.86 5.95
N GLY A 80 -17.84 2.60 6.35
CA GLY A 80 -16.59 2.68 5.60
C GLY A 80 -15.81 1.37 5.54
N LEU A 81 -14.93 1.28 4.57
CA LEU A 81 -14.07 0.14 4.37
C LEU A 81 -12.65 0.47 4.84
N THR A 82 -12.31 0.03 6.05
CA THR A 82 -10.97 0.16 6.60
C THR A 82 -10.25 -1.19 6.57
N ALA A 83 -9.14 -1.26 5.82
CA ALA A 83 -8.35 -2.47 5.68
C ALA A 83 -6.93 -2.31 6.24
N LEU A 84 -6.41 -3.37 6.86
CA LEU A 84 -5.02 -3.46 7.29
C LEU A 84 -4.26 -4.47 6.43
N PHE A 85 -3.19 -4.02 5.78
CA PHE A 85 -2.24 -4.85 5.08
C PHE A 85 -0.99 -4.99 5.95
N TYR A 86 -0.68 -6.20 6.40
CA TYR A 86 0.43 -6.44 7.33
C TYR A 86 1.30 -7.60 6.87
N GLY A 87 2.54 -7.63 7.34
CA GLY A 87 3.53 -8.65 6.98
C GLY A 87 4.91 -8.05 6.68
N PRO A 88 5.92 -8.88 6.35
CA PRO A 88 7.29 -8.45 6.15
C PRO A 88 7.46 -7.30 5.13
N PRO A 89 8.53 -6.48 5.23
CA PRO A 89 8.78 -5.42 4.27
C PRO A 89 9.08 -5.97 2.87
N GLY A 90 8.67 -5.20 1.84
CA GLY A 90 8.90 -5.55 0.44
C GLY A 90 8.01 -6.66 -0.12
N THR A 91 6.90 -7.03 0.56
CA THR A 91 5.95 -8.06 0.11
C THR A 91 4.82 -7.51 -0.77
N GLY A 92 4.81 -6.20 -1.08
CA GLY A 92 3.87 -5.61 -2.03
C GLY A 92 2.64 -4.92 -1.43
N LYS A 93 2.57 -4.70 -0.11
CA LYS A 93 1.43 -4.06 0.58
C LYS A 93 1.00 -2.74 -0.06
N THR A 94 1.92 -1.79 -0.18
CA THR A 94 1.65 -0.47 -0.80
C THR A 94 1.28 -0.60 -2.29
N LEU A 95 1.90 -1.55 -3.01
CA LEU A 95 1.58 -1.85 -4.40
C LEU A 95 0.11 -2.29 -4.53
N VAL A 96 -0.32 -3.22 -3.68
CA VAL A 96 -1.70 -3.74 -3.68
C VAL A 96 -2.72 -2.67 -3.27
N ALA A 97 -2.37 -1.77 -2.35
CA ALA A 97 -3.21 -0.61 -2.06
C ALA A 97 -3.44 0.25 -3.32
N GLY A 98 -2.40 0.47 -4.13
CA GLY A 98 -2.52 1.14 -5.43
C GLY A 98 -3.41 0.38 -6.42
N LEU A 99 -3.33 -0.95 -6.44
CA LEU A 99 -4.20 -1.80 -7.26
C LEU A 99 -5.67 -1.64 -6.85
N VAL A 100 -5.96 -1.68 -5.56
CA VAL A 100 -7.33 -1.49 -5.01
C VAL A 100 -7.89 -0.13 -5.43
N ALA A 101 -7.12 0.95 -5.27
CA ALA A 101 -7.55 2.29 -5.68
C ALA A 101 -7.90 2.33 -7.18
N ARG A 102 -7.06 1.71 -8.03
CA ARG A 102 -7.30 1.60 -9.47
C ARG A 102 -8.59 0.84 -9.78
N GLU A 103 -8.81 -0.31 -9.17
CA GLU A 103 -9.99 -1.15 -9.38
C GLU A 103 -11.30 -0.45 -8.97
N LEU A 104 -11.21 0.42 -7.96
CA LEU A 104 -12.33 1.23 -7.49
C LEU A 104 -12.51 2.53 -8.29
N GLY A 105 -11.54 2.91 -9.12
CA GLY A 105 -11.55 4.19 -9.83
C GLY A 105 -11.35 5.40 -8.92
N LEU A 106 -10.72 5.20 -7.75
CA LEU A 106 -10.45 6.23 -6.76
C LEU A 106 -9.04 6.81 -6.92
N GLU A 107 -8.88 8.08 -6.62
CA GLU A 107 -7.56 8.68 -6.42
C GLU A 107 -6.92 8.13 -5.16
N LEU A 108 -5.62 7.80 -5.20
CA LEU A 108 -4.89 7.31 -4.03
C LEU A 108 -4.03 8.41 -3.43
N TRP A 109 -4.28 8.74 -2.18
CA TRP A 109 -3.48 9.69 -1.43
C TRP A 109 -2.78 9.01 -0.25
N ARG A 110 -1.45 9.03 -0.30
CA ARG A 110 -0.61 8.50 0.77
C ARG A 110 -0.40 9.56 1.83
N ILE A 111 -0.85 9.27 3.04
CA ILE A 111 -0.78 10.15 4.20
C ILE A 111 0.58 10.00 4.87
N ASP A 112 1.25 11.10 5.07
CA ASP A 112 2.49 11.18 5.83
C ASP A 112 2.15 11.38 7.32
N LEU A 113 2.14 10.29 8.07
CA LEU A 113 1.82 10.32 9.50
C LEU A 113 2.75 11.24 10.31
N ALA A 114 4.02 11.35 9.90
CA ALA A 114 4.97 12.23 10.59
C ALA A 114 4.63 13.73 10.41
N ARG A 115 4.01 14.08 9.27
CA ARG A 115 3.52 15.45 9.02
C ARG A 115 2.16 15.72 9.64
N VAL A 116 1.32 14.69 9.74
CA VAL A 116 -0.01 14.80 10.35
C VAL A 116 0.11 14.92 11.84
N MET A 117 0.97 14.09 12.48
CA MET A 117 1.22 14.11 13.91
C MET A 117 2.14 15.29 14.26
N SER A 118 1.53 16.40 14.62
CA SER A 118 2.25 17.62 14.98
C SER A 118 2.70 17.61 16.43
N LYS A 119 3.81 18.32 16.73
CA LYS A 119 4.23 18.56 18.11
C LYS A 119 3.33 19.55 18.87
N TRP A 120 2.39 20.18 18.17
CA TRP A 120 1.52 21.21 18.75
C TRP A 120 0.14 20.66 19.05
N LEU A 121 -0.32 20.91 20.26
CA LEU A 121 -1.62 20.46 20.75
C LEU A 121 -2.76 20.96 19.83
N GLY A 122 -3.62 20.05 19.37
CA GLY A 122 -4.78 20.37 18.53
C GLY A 122 -4.51 20.48 17.03
N GLU A 123 -3.25 20.58 16.58
CA GLU A 123 -2.94 20.58 15.13
C GLU A 123 -3.13 19.20 14.51
N THR A 124 -2.76 18.13 15.21
CA THR A 124 -2.95 16.75 14.73
C THR A 124 -4.43 16.45 14.47
N GLU A 125 -5.30 16.81 15.41
CA GLU A 125 -6.75 16.62 15.27
C GLU A 125 -7.31 17.40 14.08
N LYS A 126 -6.88 18.65 13.90
CA LYS A 126 -7.27 19.49 12.77
C LYS A 126 -6.78 18.91 11.45
N ASN A 127 -5.51 18.51 11.36
CA ASN A 127 -4.92 17.93 10.15
C ASN A 127 -5.62 16.63 9.76
N LEU A 128 -5.90 15.76 10.74
CA LEU A 128 -6.65 14.51 10.51
C LEU A 128 -8.08 14.81 10.04
N SER A 129 -8.79 15.73 10.68
CA SER A 129 -10.14 16.12 10.25
C SER A 129 -10.13 16.58 8.80
N GLU A 130 -9.22 17.50 8.44
CA GLU A 130 -9.08 18.01 7.07
C GLU A 130 -8.80 16.89 6.05
N VAL A 131 -8.01 15.87 6.41
CA VAL A 131 -7.71 14.72 5.56
C VAL A 131 -8.96 13.88 5.30
N PHE A 132 -9.67 13.50 6.36
CA PHE A 132 -10.86 12.65 6.22
C PHE A 132 -12.01 13.39 5.52
N ASP A 133 -12.26 14.65 5.87
CA ASP A 133 -13.30 15.48 5.24
C ASP A 133 -13.01 15.67 3.75
N ALA A 134 -11.75 15.93 3.39
CA ALA A 134 -11.35 16.05 1.99
C ALA A 134 -11.49 14.72 1.22
N ALA A 135 -11.24 13.59 1.88
CA ALA A 135 -11.37 12.28 1.25
C ALA A 135 -12.83 11.90 0.98
N GLU A 136 -13.74 12.26 1.87
CA GLU A 136 -15.18 12.05 1.70
C GLU A 136 -15.74 12.92 0.56
N GLU A 137 -15.33 14.20 0.51
CA GLU A 137 -15.73 15.12 -0.56
C GLU A 137 -15.20 14.71 -1.95
N GLY A 138 -13.95 14.20 -2.00
CA GLY A 138 -13.21 13.94 -3.24
C GLY A 138 -13.30 12.55 -3.80
N GLN A 139 -14.01 11.62 -3.17
CA GLN A 139 -14.00 10.18 -3.52
C GLN A 139 -12.57 9.61 -3.60
N ILE A 140 -11.84 9.80 -2.53
CA ILE A 140 -10.43 9.47 -2.41
C ILE A 140 -10.25 8.24 -1.53
N MET A 141 -9.31 7.37 -1.92
CA MET A 141 -8.80 6.33 -1.06
C MET A 141 -7.60 6.84 -0.26
N LEU A 142 -7.68 6.72 1.06
CA LEU A 142 -6.59 7.07 1.97
C LEU A 142 -5.65 5.88 2.18
N LEU A 143 -4.34 6.12 2.07
CA LEU A 143 -3.31 5.15 2.39
C LEU A 143 -2.43 5.67 3.52
N PHE A 144 -2.53 5.05 4.68
CA PHE A 144 -1.63 5.26 5.81
C PHE A 144 -0.48 4.25 5.70
N ASP A 145 0.57 4.63 4.97
CA ASP A 145 1.70 3.75 4.70
C ASP A 145 2.69 3.75 5.86
N GLU A 146 3.28 2.58 6.15
CA GLU A 146 4.21 2.40 7.27
C GLU A 146 3.63 2.89 8.62
N ALA A 147 2.38 2.55 8.89
CA ALA A 147 1.67 2.95 10.09
C ALA A 147 2.17 2.25 11.38
N ASP A 148 3.43 1.80 11.40
CA ASP A 148 4.05 1.06 12.50
C ASP A 148 4.00 1.83 13.82
N SER A 149 4.14 3.16 13.77
CA SER A 149 4.07 4.02 14.95
C SER A 149 2.69 4.00 15.63
N LEU A 150 1.62 3.75 14.85
CA LEU A 150 0.25 3.65 15.39
C LEU A 150 0.03 2.34 16.16
N PHE A 151 0.83 1.32 15.86
CA PHE A 151 0.70 -0.03 16.40
C PHE A 151 1.74 -0.33 17.48
N ALA A 152 2.76 0.52 17.65
CA ALA A 152 3.70 0.37 18.75
C ALA A 152 2.90 0.27 20.05
N LYS A 153 3.24 -0.75 20.89
CA LYS A 153 2.56 -1.00 22.16
C LYS A 153 2.38 0.33 22.87
N ARG A 154 1.14 0.61 23.28
CA ARG A 154 0.84 1.74 24.17
C ARG A 154 1.80 1.64 25.31
N THR A 155 2.82 2.47 25.31
CA THR A 155 3.80 2.54 26.40
C THR A 155 3.04 2.88 27.66
N GLU A 156 3.35 2.19 28.77
CA GLU A 156 2.91 2.64 30.07
C GLU A 156 3.25 4.13 30.18
N VAL A 157 2.23 4.93 30.48
CA VAL A 157 2.34 6.38 30.52
C VAL A 157 3.38 6.77 31.56
N LYS A 158 4.63 6.97 31.13
CA LYS A 158 5.75 7.41 31.99
C LYS A 158 6.04 8.90 31.84
N SER A 159 5.51 9.52 30.80
CA SER A 159 5.70 10.94 30.52
C SER A 159 4.44 11.60 29.95
N SER A 160 4.39 12.95 29.99
CA SER A 160 3.33 13.70 29.32
C SER A 160 3.30 13.46 27.81
N ASN A 161 4.45 13.24 27.17
CA ASN A 161 4.53 12.95 25.74
C ASN A 161 3.83 11.62 25.37
N ASP A 162 3.90 10.59 26.22
CA ASP A 162 3.25 9.31 26.01
C ASP A 162 1.71 9.44 26.05
N ARG A 163 1.20 10.36 26.90
CA ARG A 163 -0.24 10.66 26.93
C ARG A 163 -0.71 11.28 25.62
N TYR A 164 0.04 12.24 25.08
CA TYR A 164 -0.33 12.91 23.84
C TYR A 164 -0.30 11.97 22.64
N ALA A 165 0.74 11.15 22.50
CA ALA A 165 0.81 10.15 21.45
C ALA A 165 -0.38 9.17 21.49
N ASN A 166 -0.80 8.74 22.68
CA ASN A 166 -1.97 7.88 22.85
C ASN A 166 -3.30 8.59 22.48
N LEU A 167 -3.42 9.89 22.75
CA LEU A 167 -4.61 10.68 22.37
C LEU A 167 -4.72 10.83 20.86
N GLU A 168 -3.61 11.12 20.17
CA GLU A 168 -3.56 11.25 18.71
C GLU A 168 -3.94 9.96 18.00
N VAL A 169 -3.41 8.83 18.47
CA VAL A 169 -3.79 7.51 17.93
C VAL A 169 -5.27 7.21 18.18
N ASN A 170 -5.80 7.54 19.36
CA ASN A 170 -7.23 7.36 19.67
C ASN A 170 -8.10 8.24 18.77
N TYR A 171 -7.69 9.47 18.49
CA TYR A 171 -8.43 10.36 17.59
C TYR A 171 -8.44 9.81 16.16
N LEU A 172 -7.29 9.35 15.64
CA LEU A 172 -7.22 8.70 14.34
C LEU A 172 -8.18 7.49 14.26
N LEU A 173 -8.17 6.66 15.31
CA LEU A 173 -9.08 5.50 15.41
C LEU A 173 -10.55 5.93 15.36
N GLN A 174 -10.90 6.97 16.08
CA GLN A 174 -12.26 7.51 16.08
C GLN A 174 -12.66 8.04 14.70
N ARG A 175 -11.73 8.72 14.00
CA ARG A 175 -11.99 9.19 12.64
C ARG A 175 -12.13 8.04 11.64
N LEU A 176 -11.30 6.99 11.76
CA LEU A 176 -11.42 5.77 10.95
C LEU A 176 -12.76 5.05 11.19
N ASP A 177 -13.23 5.03 12.42
CA ASP A 177 -14.54 4.44 12.77
C ASP A 177 -15.71 5.21 12.15
N ALA A 178 -15.60 6.53 11.99
CA ALA A 178 -16.63 7.38 11.43
C ALA A 178 -16.54 7.54 9.90
N PHE A 179 -15.39 7.23 9.30
CA PHE A 179 -15.11 7.45 7.90
C PHE A 179 -15.95 6.52 7.01
N GLU A 180 -16.70 7.06 6.06
CA GLU A 180 -17.55 6.29 5.14
C GLU A 180 -16.85 5.93 3.81
N GLY A 181 -15.60 6.35 3.61
CA GLY A 181 -14.81 6.05 2.43
C GLY A 181 -13.97 4.76 2.55
N VAL A 182 -12.91 4.69 1.75
CA VAL A 182 -11.96 3.57 1.73
C VAL A 182 -10.62 4.02 2.31
N ALA A 183 -10.16 3.36 3.37
CA ALA A 183 -8.87 3.59 3.99
C ALA A 183 -8.08 2.28 4.09
N VAL A 184 -6.80 2.33 3.70
CA VAL A 184 -5.88 1.22 3.86
C VAL A 184 -4.72 1.66 4.74
N LEU A 185 -4.41 0.84 5.74
CA LEU A 185 -3.22 1.00 6.57
C LEU A 185 -2.24 -0.11 6.22
N THR A 186 -0.94 0.20 6.16
CA THR A 186 0.10 -0.80 5.99
C THR A 186 1.02 -0.84 7.21
N THR A 187 1.50 -2.03 7.59
CA THR A 187 2.46 -2.19 8.68
C THR A 187 3.40 -3.37 8.41
N ASN A 188 4.62 -3.26 8.90
CA ASN A 188 5.59 -4.35 8.92
C ASN A 188 5.57 -5.14 10.23
N LEU A 189 4.81 -4.67 11.24
CA LEU A 189 4.73 -5.25 12.57
C LEU A 189 3.60 -6.30 12.65
N GLU A 190 3.96 -7.58 12.58
CA GLU A 190 3.02 -8.70 12.56
C GLU A 190 2.30 -8.95 13.89
N GLY A 191 2.90 -8.63 15.02
CA GLY A 191 2.41 -9.01 16.36
C GLY A 191 1.91 -7.86 17.24
N SER A 192 1.99 -6.60 16.82
CA SER A 192 1.80 -5.43 17.70
C SER A 192 0.49 -4.69 17.51
N VAL A 193 -0.38 -5.15 16.62
CA VAL A 193 -1.68 -4.49 16.42
C VAL A 193 -2.58 -4.78 17.62
N ASP A 194 -2.91 -3.76 18.38
CA ASP A 194 -3.80 -3.82 19.56
C ASP A 194 -5.18 -4.39 19.18
N GLU A 195 -5.77 -5.21 20.04
CA GLU A 195 -7.11 -5.79 19.84
C GLU A 195 -8.21 -4.73 19.66
N ALA A 196 -8.08 -3.57 20.33
CA ALA A 196 -9.01 -2.46 20.14
C ALA A 196 -8.95 -1.90 18.71
N PHE A 197 -7.77 -1.92 18.10
CA PHE A 197 -7.59 -1.54 16.70
C PHE A 197 -8.17 -2.60 15.75
N LYS A 198 -7.89 -3.88 16.02
CA LYS A 198 -8.34 -4.99 15.18
C LYS A 198 -9.87 -5.05 15.03
N ARG A 199 -10.61 -4.66 16.07
CA ARG A 199 -12.08 -4.65 16.07
C ARG A 199 -12.69 -3.56 15.18
N ARG A 200 -11.92 -2.53 14.85
CA ARG A 200 -12.32 -1.40 14.01
C ARG A 200 -12.01 -1.61 12.53
N LEU A 201 -11.23 -2.62 12.22
CA LEU A 201 -10.85 -2.93 10.85
C LEU A 201 -11.90 -3.81 10.18
N SER A 202 -12.37 -3.41 9.01
CA SER A 202 -13.31 -4.19 8.20
C SER A 202 -12.67 -5.45 7.63
N MET A 203 -11.37 -5.37 7.27
CA MET A 203 -10.60 -6.48 6.71
C MET A 203 -9.14 -6.43 7.14
N ARG A 204 -8.50 -7.60 7.20
CA ARG A 204 -7.07 -7.74 7.48
C ARG A 204 -6.47 -8.71 6.49
N LEU A 205 -5.45 -8.28 5.76
CA LEU A 205 -4.75 -9.07 4.75
C LEU A 205 -3.29 -9.25 5.17
N TYR A 206 -2.90 -10.49 5.33
CA TYR A 206 -1.51 -10.86 5.60
C TYR A 206 -0.76 -11.05 4.29
N PHE A 207 0.39 -10.41 4.16
CA PHE A 207 1.29 -10.51 3.02
C PHE A 207 2.50 -11.35 3.44
N PRO A 208 2.55 -12.65 3.16
CA PRO A 208 3.63 -13.52 3.58
C PRO A 208 4.94 -13.18 2.85
N PHE A 209 6.05 -13.59 3.45
CA PHE A 209 7.31 -13.62 2.73
C PHE A 209 7.19 -14.65 1.58
N PRO A 210 7.62 -14.32 0.34
CA PRO A 210 7.43 -15.19 -0.81
C PRO A 210 8.21 -16.50 -0.67
N ASP A 211 7.55 -17.63 -0.91
CA ASP A 211 8.17 -18.94 -1.03
C ASP A 211 9.01 -19.07 -2.32
N GLU A 212 9.60 -20.24 -2.56
CA GLU A 212 10.48 -20.46 -3.72
C GLU A 212 9.72 -20.28 -5.04
N GLU A 213 8.52 -20.84 -5.14
CA GLU A 213 7.70 -20.75 -6.34
C GLU A 213 7.30 -19.30 -6.63
N MET A 214 6.82 -18.60 -5.63
CA MET A 214 6.44 -17.18 -5.73
C MET A 214 7.65 -16.31 -6.11
N ARG A 215 8.84 -16.59 -5.53
CA ARG A 215 10.06 -15.85 -5.91
C ARG A 215 10.44 -16.07 -7.37
N ALA A 216 10.30 -17.31 -7.88
CA ALA A 216 10.57 -17.59 -9.30
C ALA A 216 9.61 -16.83 -10.22
N GLN A 217 8.32 -16.76 -9.86
CA GLN A 217 7.33 -15.95 -10.56
C GLN A 217 7.66 -14.45 -10.50
N LEU A 218 8.08 -13.94 -9.33
CA LEU A 218 8.50 -12.54 -9.17
C LEU A 218 9.72 -12.22 -10.03
N TRP A 219 10.72 -13.10 -10.10
CA TRP A 219 11.86 -12.92 -11.02
C TRP A 219 11.40 -12.82 -12.48
N ALA A 220 10.54 -13.73 -12.92
CA ALA A 220 10.00 -13.71 -14.28
C ALA A 220 9.20 -12.43 -14.56
N ALA A 221 8.41 -11.96 -13.61
CA ALA A 221 7.60 -10.75 -13.75
C ALA A 221 8.44 -9.45 -13.82
N HIS A 222 9.65 -9.44 -13.24
CA HIS A 222 10.51 -8.27 -13.24
C HIS A 222 11.56 -8.24 -14.36
N VAL A 223 11.56 -9.23 -15.26
CA VAL A 223 12.37 -9.26 -16.48
C VAL A 223 11.42 -9.15 -17.69
N PRO A 224 11.21 -7.94 -18.24
CA PRO A 224 10.30 -7.74 -19.37
C PRO A 224 10.77 -8.51 -20.61
N HIS A 225 9.83 -8.91 -21.46
CA HIS A 225 10.12 -9.67 -22.68
C HIS A 225 10.95 -8.87 -23.71
N GLU A 226 10.87 -7.55 -23.66
CA GLU A 226 11.60 -6.65 -24.54
C GLU A 226 13.08 -6.52 -24.18
N LEU A 227 13.45 -6.96 -22.97
CA LEU A 227 14.84 -6.88 -22.52
C LEU A 227 15.70 -7.88 -23.29
N PRO A 228 16.79 -7.45 -23.94
CA PRO A 228 17.68 -8.37 -24.64
C PRO A 228 18.35 -9.32 -23.65
N VAL A 229 18.18 -10.63 -23.87
CA VAL A 229 18.68 -11.69 -22.99
C VAL A 229 19.66 -12.58 -23.74
N GLU A 230 20.79 -12.92 -23.10
CA GLU A 230 21.77 -13.90 -23.59
C GLU A 230 21.62 -15.21 -22.79
N GLY A 231 21.40 -16.30 -23.51
CA GLY A 231 21.24 -17.62 -22.90
C GLY A 231 19.91 -17.81 -22.16
N ARG A 232 19.87 -18.79 -21.26
CA ARG A 232 18.68 -19.10 -20.43
C ARG A 232 18.80 -18.46 -19.06
N LEU A 233 17.77 -17.73 -18.63
CA LEU A 233 17.66 -17.25 -17.27
C LEU A 233 16.96 -18.32 -16.42
N ASP A 234 17.64 -18.83 -15.39
CA ASP A 234 17.09 -19.81 -14.46
C ASP A 234 16.52 -19.12 -13.21
N PHE A 235 15.26 -18.74 -13.28
CA PHE A 235 14.58 -18.07 -12.17
C PHE A 235 14.31 -19.00 -10.99
N VAL A 236 14.24 -20.32 -11.21
CA VAL A 236 14.07 -21.31 -10.15
C VAL A 236 15.36 -21.44 -9.34
N ASP A 237 16.52 -21.48 -10.01
CA ASP A 237 17.82 -21.47 -9.33
C ASP A 237 18.00 -20.22 -8.48
N LEU A 238 17.69 -19.04 -9.04
CA LEU A 238 17.74 -17.76 -8.30
C LEU A 238 16.82 -17.78 -7.08
N ALA A 239 15.59 -18.26 -7.25
CA ALA A 239 14.60 -18.34 -6.19
C ALA A 239 15.03 -19.26 -5.05
N ARG A 240 15.65 -20.41 -5.37
CA ARG A 240 16.17 -21.38 -4.40
C ARG A 240 17.36 -20.84 -3.64
N ARG A 241 18.33 -20.29 -4.34
CA ARG A 241 19.60 -19.82 -3.76
C ARG A 241 19.45 -18.55 -2.94
N PHE A 242 18.51 -17.69 -3.30
CA PHE A 242 18.40 -16.35 -2.76
C PHE A 242 17.00 -16.05 -2.19
N PRO A 243 16.77 -16.34 -0.90
CA PRO A 243 15.52 -16.00 -0.22
C PRO A 243 15.43 -14.46 -0.02
N MET A 244 14.63 -13.79 -0.86
CA MET A 244 14.43 -12.33 -0.84
C MET A 244 12.97 -11.97 -1.01
N SER A 245 12.59 -10.79 -0.49
CA SER A 245 11.25 -10.23 -0.75
C SER A 245 11.13 -9.70 -2.17
N GLY A 246 9.89 -9.50 -2.63
CA GLY A 246 9.61 -8.97 -3.97
C GLY A 246 10.27 -7.62 -4.26
N GLY A 247 10.39 -6.76 -3.24
CA GLY A 247 11.09 -5.49 -3.36
C GLY A 247 12.57 -5.65 -3.69
N TYR A 248 13.25 -6.59 -3.04
CA TYR A 248 14.67 -6.88 -3.31
C TYR A 248 14.84 -7.57 -4.66
N ILE A 249 13.93 -8.48 -5.06
CA ILE A 249 13.95 -9.12 -6.38
C ILE A 249 13.86 -8.05 -7.48
N ARG A 250 12.91 -7.12 -7.35
CA ARG A 250 12.75 -6.00 -8.29
C ARG A 250 14.02 -5.16 -8.40
N ASN A 251 14.61 -4.77 -7.26
CA ASN A 251 15.82 -3.96 -7.24
C ASN A 251 17.00 -4.71 -7.88
N SER A 252 17.14 -6.02 -7.59
CA SER A 252 18.17 -6.86 -8.18
C SER A 252 17.99 -7.02 -9.69
N ALA A 253 16.77 -7.24 -10.17
CA ALA A 253 16.49 -7.33 -11.61
C ALA A 253 16.82 -6.02 -12.35
N LEU A 254 16.42 -4.89 -11.77
CA LEU A 254 16.76 -3.57 -12.33
C LEU A 254 18.27 -3.32 -12.32
N ARG A 255 18.97 -3.64 -11.23
CA ARG A 255 20.42 -3.53 -11.12
C ARG A 255 21.13 -4.40 -12.16
N ALA A 256 20.68 -5.64 -12.36
CA ALA A 256 21.23 -6.54 -13.36
C ALA A 256 21.09 -5.99 -14.78
N ALA A 257 19.95 -5.38 -15.10
CA ALA A 257 19.76 -4.71 -16.40
C ALA A 257 20.72 -3.55 -16.59
N PHE A 258 20.98 -2.74 -15.56
CA PHE A 258 21.99 -1.66 -15.63
C PHE A 258 23.42 -2.20 -15.77
N LEU A 259 23.77 -3.30 -15.10
CA LEU A 259 25.09 -3.94 -15.26
C LEU A 259 25.28 -4.44 -16.71
N ALA A 260 24.30 -5.11 -17.28
CA ALA A 260 24.34 -5.57 -18.66
C ALA A 260 24.46 -4.40 -19.65
N ALA A 261 23.68 -3.34 -19.46
CA ALA A 261 23.74 -2.14 -20.29
C ALA A 261 25.10 -1.43 -20.21
N GLN A 262 25.70 -1.35 -19.02
CA GLN A 262 27.03 -0.77 -18.82
C GLN A 262 28.12 -1.59 -19.53
N GLU A 263 27.98 -2.91 -19.56
CA GLU A 263 28.88 -3.80 -20.29
C GLU A 263 28.56 -3.87 -21.80
N GLN A 264 27.52 -3.17 -22.27
CA GLN A 264 27.02 -3.19 -23.65
C GLN A 264 26.70 -4.62 -24.16
N ARG A 265 26.13 -5.44 -23.25
CA ARG A 265 25.76 -6.84 -23.51
C ARG A 265 24.32 -7.10 -23.16
N PRO A 266 23.67 -8.11 -23.73
CA PRO A 266 22.38 -8.59 -23.27
C PRO A 266 22.43 -9.06 -21.80
N LEU A 267 21.29 -9.03 -21.12
CA LEU A 267 21.14 -9.56 -19.77
C LEU A 267 21.43 -11.07 -19.76
N SER A 268 22.35 -11.50 -18.88
CA SER A 268 22.65 -12.91 -18.65
C SER A 268 22.28 -13.32 -17.22
N HIS A 269 22.26 -14.63 -16.97
CA HIS A 269 22.05 -15.16 -15.62
C HIS A 269 23.10 -14.66 -14.62
N ASP A 270 24.34 -14.52 -15.04
CA ASP A 270 25.45 -14.00 -14.21
C ASP A 270 25.22 -12.56 -13.77
N HIS A 271 24.63 -11.71 -14.61
CA HIS A 271 24.27 -10.35 -14.21
C HIS A 271 23.24 -10.37 -13.07
N LEU A 272 22.23 -11.26 -13.12
CA LEU A 272 21.25 -11.41 -12.05
C LEU A 272 21.91 -11.88 -10.74
N VAL A 273 22.74 -12.91 -10.80
CA VAL A 273 23.49 -13.42 -9.62
C VAL A 273 24.35 -12.31 -9.03
N ARG A 274 25.12 -11.60 -9.86
CA ARG A 274 25.97 -10.49 -9.40
C ARG A 274 25.15 -9.38 -8.75
N ALA A 275 24.03 -9.01 -9.33
CA ALA A 275 23.14 -7.99 -8.78
C ALA A 275 22.59 -8.38 -7.41
N VAL A 276 22.15 -9.64 -7.23
CA VAL A 276 21.71 -10.17 -5.94
C VAL A 276 22.81 -10.10 -4.89
N LEU A 277 24.03 -10.50 -5.24
CA LEU A 277 25.16 -10.47 -4.30
C LEU A 277 25.50 -9.04 -3.87
N LEU A 278 25.37 -8.06 -4.77
CA LEU A 278 25.54 -6.65 -4.43
C LEU A 278 24.44 -6.17 -3.49
N GLU A 279 23.18 -6.55 -3.75
CA GLU A 279 22.04 -6.21 -2.89
C GLU A 279 22.21 -6.82 -1.49
N TYR A 280 22.66 -8.05 -1.38
CA TYR A 280 22.95 -8.71 -0.09
C TYR A 280 24.05 -8.02 0.70
N ARG A 281 25.08 -7.50 0.01
CA ARG A 281 26.13 -6.70 0.66
C ARG A 281 25.56 -5.44 1.31
N GLU A 282 24.74 -4.71 0.59
CA GLU A 282 24.15 -3.46 1.07
C GLU A 282 23.24 -3.68 2.27
N VAL A 283 22.54 -4.80 2.31
CA VAL A 283 21.63 -5.17 3.42
C VAL A 283 22.37 -5.84 4.60
N GLY A 284 23.71 -6.01 4.50
CA GLY A 284 24.50 -6.65 5.56
C GLY A 284 24.32 -8.17 5.68
N LYS A 285 23.62 -8.83 4.74
CA LYS A 285 23.38 -10.28 4.75
C LYS A 285 24.57 -11.13 4.33
N LEU A 286 25.59 -10.55 3.72
CA LEU A 286 26.81 -11.27 3.28
C LEU A 286 27.82 -11.51 4.40
N ALA A 287 27.66 -10.91 5.56
CA ALA A 287 28.53 -11.20 6.70
C ALA A 287 28.36 -12.65 7.26
N THR A 288 27.26 -13.31 6.90
CA THR A 288 26.93 -14.68 7.38
C THR A 288 27.27 -15.80 6.38
N THR A 289 27.61 -15.49 5.12
CA THR A 289 27.90 -16.49 4.07
C THR A 289 29.40 -16.73 3.82
N GLY A 290 30.27 -16.22 4.68
CA GLY A 290 31.74 -16.44 4.61
C GLY A 290 32.24 -17.83 5.01
N ARG A 291 31.37 -18.85 5.04
CA ARG A 291 31.73 -20.26 5.23
C ARG A 291 30.85 -21.14 4.36
N MET A 292 31.15 -21.21 3.09
CA MET A 292 30.88 -22.38 2.27
C MET A 292 32.20 -22.78 1.62
N GLN A 293 32.84 -23.76 2.25
CA GLN A 293 33.78 -24.67 1.61
C GLN A 293 32.99 -25.71 0.82
#